data_ca0ad9657c0200a7acc1cdf7a494fe2c
#
_entry.id   ca0ad9657c0200a7acc1cdf7a494fe2c
#
_cell.length_a   1.000
_cell.length_b   1.000
_cell.length_c   1.000
_cell.angle_alpha   90.00
_cell.angle_beta   90.00
_cell.angle_gamma   90.00
#
_symmetry.space_group_name_H-M   'P 1'
#
loop_
_entity.id
_entity.type
_entity.pdbx_description
1 polymer ?
#
loop_
_entity_poly.entity_id
_entity_poly.type
_entity_poly.pdbx_seq_one_letter_code
_entity_poly.pdbx_strand_id
1 'polypeptide(L)'
;MPLWRSTVKAVRSWLRFNPDLLPASALLPNRDGHTMTRTNVAQRLALAVAAATPKMPSLRDRHISPHTIRHTTAMHLLQSGEHIDAIALWLGHESPTTTHQYTEANLEMKVKALAKLQDPDTASRRFRASDSLLEFLKSL
;
A
#
# COMPACT_ATOMS: atom_id res chain seq x y z
N MET A 1 10.31 -5.37 -10.72
CA MET A 1 8.98 -5.18 -10.11
C MET A 1 7.93 -5.62 -11.12
N PRO A 2 7.03 -6.54 -10.78
CA PRO A 2 5.97 -6.96 -11.68
C PRO A 2 5.02 -5.80 -11.98
N LEU A 3 4.49 -5.75 -13.20
CA LEU A 3 3.55 -4.72 -13.65
C LEU A 3 2.22 -5.37 -14.01
N TRP A 4 1.13 -4.65 -13.79
CA TRP A 4 -0.19 -5.08 -14.26
C TRP A 4 -0.24 -5.16 -15.78
N ARG A 5 -1.05 -6.07 -16.32
CA ARG A 5 -1.18 -6.27 -17.78
C ARG A 5 -1.54 -4.98 -18.52
N SER A 6 -2.42 -4.15 -17.95
CA SER A 6 -2.78 -2.83 -18.49
C SER A 6 -1.58 -1.89 -18.56
N THR A 7 -0.77 -1.83 -17.50
CA THR A 7 0.45 -1.02 -17.45
C THR A 7 1.48 -1.49 -18.46
N VAL A 8 1.69 -2.82 -18.58
CA VAL A 8 2.58 -3.40 -19.60
C VAL A 8 2.11 -2.99 -21.01
N LYS A 9 0.80 -3.05 -21.29
CA LYS A 9 0.24 -2.63 -22.57
C LYS A 9 0.49 -1.15 -22.85
N ALA A 10 0.30 -0.29 -21.85
CA ALA A 10 0.54 1.15 -21.97
C ALA A 10 2.04 1.45 -22.23
N VAL A 11 2.94 0.81 -21.47
CA VAL A 11 4.40 0.95 -21.66
C VAL A 11 4.83 0.48 -23.05
N ARG A 12 4.33 -0.67 -23.51
CA ARG A 12 4.62 -1.15 -24.87
C ARG A 12 4.14 -0.21 -25.95
N SER A 13 2.95 0.38 -25.78
CA SER A 13 2.45 1.40 -26.72
C SER A 13 3.34 2.64 -26.72
N TRP A 14 3.74 3.10 -25.54
CA TRP A 14 4.66 4.23 -25.39
C TRP A 14 5.98 3.98 -26.11
N LEU A 15 6.60 2.80 -25.93
CA LEU A 15 7.85 2.45 -26.58
C LEU A 15 7.72 2.39 -28.12
N ARG A 16 6.58 2.00 -28.65
CA ARG A 16 6.32 2.02 -30.10
C ARG A 16 6.31 3.44 -30.68
N PHE A 17 5.79 4.41 -29.90
CA PHE A 17 5.79 5.82 -30.29
C PHE A 17 7.16 6.50 -30.10
N ASN A 18 8.08 5.84 -29.38
CA ASN A 18 9.42 6.37 -29.07
C ASN A 18 10.48 5.31 -29.38
N PRO A 19 10.66 4.93 -30.68
CA PRO A 19 11.55 3.84 -31.07
C PRO A 19 13.03 4.15 -30.80
N ASP A 20 13.40 5.41 -30.76
CA ASP A 20 14.78 5.88 -30.53
C ASP A 20 15.17 5.92 -29.05
N LEU A 21 14.28 5.49 -28.15
CA LEU A 21 14.56 5.47 -26.71
C LEU A 21 15.60 4.38 -26.41
N LEU A 22 16.79 4.79 -26.01
CA LEU A 22 17.87 3.86 -25.66
C LEU A 22 17.54 3.11 -24.34
N PRO A 23 18.03 1.88 -24.13
CA PRO A 23 17.81 1.11 -22.91
C PRO A 23 18.24 1.84 -21.62
N ALA A 24 19.26 2.70 -21.71
CA ALA A 24 19.75 3.51 -20.58
C ALA A 24 19.00 4.84 -20.39
N SER A 25 18.08 5.19 -21.30
CA SER A 25 17.33 6.44 -21.22
C SER A 25 16.19 6.33 -20.19
N ALA A 26 15.77 7.48 -19.67
CA ALA A 26 14.58 7.54 -18.83
C ALA A 26 13.35 7.07 -19.63
N LEU A 27 12.60 6.08 -19.10
CA LEU A 27 11.39 5.58 -19.75
C LEU A 27 10.35 6.69 -19.99
N LEU A 28 10.24 7.62 -19.06
CA LEU A 28 9.36 8.78 -19.14
C LEU A 28 10.23 10.05 -18.97
N PRO A 29 10.83 10.56 -20.05
CA PRO A 29 11.67 11.73 -19.97
C PRO A 29 10.84 13.01 -19.75
N ASN A 30 11.51 14.05 -19.28
CA ASN A 30 10.98 15.40 -19.30
C ASN A 30 11.03 15.96 -20.72
N ARG A 31 10.67 17.25 -20.89
CA ARG A 31 10.66 17.92 -22.21
C ARG A 31 12.04 17.95 -22.87
N ASP A 32 13.10 17.95 -22.08
CA ASP A 32 14.50 18.05 -22.53
C ASP A 32 15.17 16.68 -22.69
N GLY A 33 14.40 15.59 -22.60
CA GLY A 33 14.92 14.22 -22.72
C GLY A 33 15.52 13.64 -21.44
N HIS A 34 15.56 14.38 -20.33
CA HIS A 34 16.16 13.95 -19.07
C HIS A 34 15.13 13.29 -18.13
N THR A 35 15.61 12.65 -17.07
CA THR A 35 14.76 12.09 -16.00
C THR A 35 13.89 13.19 -15.38
N MET A 36 12.59 12.88 -15.19
CA MET A 36 11.67 13.80 -14.53
C MET A 36 12.05 14.03 -13.08
N THR A 37 12.03 15.30 -12.67
CA THR A 37 12.13 15.69 -11.26
C THR A 37 10.84 15.42 -10.50
N ARG A 38 10.88 15.45 -9.16
CA ARG A 38 9.66 15.37 -8.32
C ARG A 38 8.63 16.42 -8.70
N THR A 39 9.09 17.65 -9.01
CA THR A 39 8.24 18.76 -9.45
C THR A 39 7.56 18.46 -10.78
N ASN A 40 8.29 17.91 -11.76
CA ASN A 40 7.70 17.53 -13.05
C ASN A 40 6.60 16.46 -12.86
N VAL A 41 6.85 15.43 -12.03
CA VAL A 41 5.86 14.39 -11.74
C VAL A 41 4.63 15.00 -11.07
N ALA A 42 4.81 15.87 -10.07
CA ALA A 42 3.69 16.52 -9.38
C ALA A 42 2.86 17.40 -10.34
N GLN A 43 3.50 18.16 -11.23
CA GLN A 43 2.81 18.96 -12.25
C GLN A 43 2.00 18.09 -13.22
N ARG A 44 2.59 16.99 -13.70
CA ARG A 44 1.88 16.05 -14.60
C ARG A 44 0.67 15.43 -13.91
N LEU A 45 0.81 15.06 -12.64
CA LEU A 45 -0.31 14.56 -11.84
C LEU A 45 -1.39 15.64 -11.68
N ALA A 46 -1.03 16.86 -11.36
CA ALA A 46 -1.98 17.98 -11.24
C ALA A 46 -2.78 18.19 -12.53
N LEU A 47 -2.13 18.15 -13.71
CA LEU A 47 -2.80 18.24 -15.00
C LEU A 47 -3.77 17.07 -15.23
N ALA A 48 -3.38 15.85 -14.88
CA ALA A 48 -4.23 14.69 -15.00
C ALA A 48 -5.46 14.78 -14.07
N VAL A 49 -5.27 15.25 -12.83
CA VAL A 49 -6.38 15.49 -11.88
C VAL A 49 -7.32 16.57 -12.41
N ALA A 50 -6.79 17.69 -12.89
CA ALA A 50 -7.59 18.76 -13.48
C ALA A 50 -8.43 18.27 -14.67
N ALA A 51 -7.84 17.45 -15.55
CA ALA A 51 -8.57 16.85 -16.69
C ALA A 51 -9.62 15.82 -16.25
N ALA A 52 -9.44 15.13 -15.13
CA ALA A 52 -10.40 14.17 -14.60
C ALA A 52 -11.54 14.82 -13.80
N THR A 53 -11.30 15.96 -13.17
CA THR A 53 -12.25 16.66 -12.29
C THR A 53 -13.64 16.90 -12.90
N PRO A 54 -13.78 17.29 -14.17
CA PRO A 54 -15.11 17.44 -14.79
C PRO A 54 -15.93 16.15 -14.80
N LYS A 55 -15.27 14.99 -14.92
CA LYS A 55 -15.91 13.67 -14.90
C LYS A 55 -16.08 13.10 -13.49
N MET A 56 -15.27 13.58 -12.53
CA MET A 56 -15.25 13.14 -11.13
C MET A 56 -15.22 14.35 -10.19
N PRO A 57 -16.38 14.99 -9.93
CA PRO A 57 -16.46 16.20 -9.10
C PRO A 57 -15.87 16.04 -7.69
N SER A 58 -15.80 14.80 -7.17
CA SER A 58 -15.19 14.47 -5.88
C SER A 58 -13.70 14.79 -5.79
N LEU A 59 -13.04 15.08 -6.92
CA LEU A 59 -11.63 15.48 -6.96
C LEU A 59 -11.42 16.98 -6.76
N ARG A 60 -12.48 17.81 -6.89
CA ARG A 60 -12.40 19.28 -6.97
C ARG A 60 -11.65 19.90 -5.79
N ASP A 61 -11.91 19.43 -4.56
CA ASP A 61 -11.39 20.01 -3.34
C ASP A 61 -10.32 19.12 -2.68
N ARG A 62 -9.76 18.17 -3.44
CA ARG A 62 -8.75 17.25 -2.93
C ARG A 62 -7.35 17.62 -3.38
N HIS A 63 -6.44 17.70 -2.43
CA HIS A 63 -5.02 17.82 -2.73
C HIS A 63 -4.45 16.44 -3.08
N ILE A 64 -4.34 16.16 -4.39
CA ILE A 64 -3.79 14.90 -4.89
C ILE A 64 -2.31 15.08 -5.24
N SER A 65 -1.46 14.40 -4.50
CA SER A 65 0.00 14.41 -4.69
C SER A 65 0.51 13.01 -5.07
N PRO A 66 1.75 12.87 -5.55
CA PRO A 66 2.37 11.56 -5.75
C PRO A 66 2.36 10.69 -4.48
N HIS A 67 2.49 11.33 -3.31
CA HIS A 67 2.39 10.64 -2.03
C HIS A 67 0.98 10.11 -1.76
N THR A 68 -0.06 10.87 -2.11
CA THR A 68 -1.46 10.43 -2.02
C THR A 68 -1.69 9.18 -2.87
N ILE A 69 -1.17 9.14 -4.11
CA ILE A 69 -1.29 7.97 -4.99
C ILE A 69 -0.59 6.75 -4.37
N ARG A 70 0.63 6.95 -3.86
CA ARG A 70 1.39 5.89 -3.17
C ARG A 70 0.62 5.33 -1.97
N HIS A 71 0.09 6.22 -1.13
CA HIS A 71 -0.71 5.84 0.03
C HIS A 71 -1.97 5.05 -0.37
N THR A 72 -2.72 5.54 -1.36
CA THR A 72 -3.91 4.86 -1.88
C THR A 72 -3.57 3.48 -2.43
N THR A 73 -2.44 3.33 -3.14
CA THR A 73 -1.97 2.05 -3.65
C THR A 73 -1.65 1.08 -2.50
N ALA A 74 -0.95 1.55 -1.45
CA ALA A 74 -0.66 0.76 -0.27
C ALA A 74 -1.95 0.25 0.40
N MET A 75 -2.92 1.15 0.62
CA MET A 75 -4.20 0.81 1.24
C MET A 75 -4.99 -0.19 0.39
N HIS A 76 -4.98 -0.03 -0.93
CA HIS A 76 -5.69 -0.95 -1.84
C HIS A 76 -5.08 -2.35 -1.81
N LEU A 77 -3.76 -2.47 -1.82
CA LEU A 77 -3.06 -3.76 -1.69
C LEU A 77 -3.37 -4.41 -0.34
N LEU A 78 -3.34 -3.63 0.74
CA LEU A 78 -3.65 -4.10 2.09
C LEU A 78 -5.09 -4.62 2.20
N GLN A 79 -6.06 -3.89 1.64
CA GLN A 79 -7.47 -4.31 1.60
C GLN A 79 -7.69 -5.55 0.73
N SER A 80 -6.85 -5.76 -0.28
CA SER A 80 -6.85 -6.97 -1.11
C SER A 80 -6.27 -8.19 -0.39
N GLY A 81 -5.75 -8.02 0.84
CA GLY A 81 -5.22 -9.09 1.67
C GLY A 81 -3.73 -9.36 1.48
N GLU A 82 -3.02 -8.49 0.77
CA GLU A 82 -1.58 -8.61 0.61
C GLU A 82 -0.85 -8.40 1.94
N HIS A 83 0.24 -9.15 2.13
CA HIS A 83 1.04 -9.06 3.34
C HIS A 83 1.81 -7.74 3.39
N ILE A 84 1.94 -7.16 4.58
CA ILE A 84 2.54 -5.83 4.76
C ILE A 84 3.99 -5.75 4.27
N ASP A 85 4.76 -6.82 4.44
CA ASP A 85 6.14 -6.89 3.98
C ASP A 85 6.23 -6.89 2.45
N ALA A 86 5.27 -7.56 1.76
CA ALA A 86 5.15 -7.53 0.32
C ALA A 86 4.83 -6.11 -0.17
N ILE A 87 3.94 -5.40 0.53
CA ILE A 87 3.60 -4.01 0.22
C ILE A 87 4.81 -3.09 0.41
N ALA A 88 5.58 -3.26 1.49
CA ALA A 88 6.82 -2.52 1.75
C ALA A 88 7.83 -2.71 0.62
N LEU A 89 8.05 -3.97 0.21
CA LEU A 89 8.94 -4.32 -0.90
C LEU A 89 8.47 -3.71 -2.23
N TRP A 90 7.17 -3.79 -2.52
CA TRP A 90 6.57 -3.23 -3.73
C TRP A 90 6.72 -1.72 -3.81
N LEU A 91 6.54 -1.04 -2.70
CA LEU A 91 6.64 0.41 -2.63
C LEU A 91 8.09 0.88 -2.48
N GLY A 92 9.05 -0.03 -2.25
CA GLY A 92 10.45 0.34 -2.01
C GLY A 92 10.60 1.16 -0.73
N HIS A 93 9.94 0.73 0.35
CA HIS A 93 10.16 1.33 1.66
C HIS A 93 11.46 0.80 2.24
N GLU A 94 12.36 1.69 2.65
CA GLU A 94 13.61 1.32 3.31
C GLU A 94 13.38 0.75 4.71
N SER A 95 12.25 1.09 5.35
CA SER A 95 11.87 0.61 6.67
C SER A 95 10.44 0.05 6.68
N PRO A 96 10.22 -1.14 7.28
CA PRO A 96 8.89 -1.70 7.51
C PRO A 96 8.00 -0.79 8.36
N THR A 97 8.59 0.01 9.25
CA THR A 97 7.87 0.92 10.16
C THR A 97 6.94 1.87 9.41
N THR A 98 7.36 2.36 8.24
CA THR A 98 6.52 3.24 7.40
C THR A 98 5.29 2.51 6.90
N THR A 99 5.36 1.20 6.71
CA THR A 99 4.25 0.38 6.21
C THR A 99 3.30 -0.02 7.33
N HIS A 100 3.76 -0.14 8.57
CA HIS A 100 2.91 -0.44 9.74
C HIS A 100 1.85 0.63 10.00
N GLN A 101 2.09 1.89 9.65
CA GLN A 101 1.10 2.97 9.77
C GLN A 101 -0.19 2.67 8.98
N TYR A 102 -0.11 1.93 7.89
CA TYR A 102 -1.28 1.52 7.10
C TYR A 102 -2.13 0.45 7.82
N THR A 103 -1.49 -0.41 8.61
CA THR A 103 -2.19 -1.46 9.37
C THR A 103 -3.01 -0.85 10.51
N GLU A 104 -2.51 0.20 11.14
CA GLU A 104 -3.23 0.90 12.20
C GLU A 104 -4.47 1.62 11.69
N ALA A 105 -4.42 2.15 10.47
CA ALA A 105 -5.50 2.93 9.88
C ALA A 105 -6.67 2.07 9.35
N ASN A 106 -6.49 0.76 9.14
CA ASN A 106 -7.50 -0.07 8.50
C ASN A 106 -8.40 -0.81 9.48
N LEU A 107 -9.50 -0.17 9.89
CA LEU A 107 -10.50 -0.75 10.79
C LEU A 107 -11.17 -2.01 10.19
N GLU A 108 -11.41 -2.05 8.87
CA GLU A 108 -12.03 -3.22 8.22
C GLU A 108 -11.18 -4.49 8.33
N MET A 109 -9.85 -4.36 8.21
CA MET A 109 -8.95 -5.50 8.43
C MET A 109 -9.00 -6.00 9.87
N LYS A 110 -9.07 -5.08 10.85
CA LYS A 110 -9.21 -5.46 12.27
C LYS A 110 -10.52 -6.20 12.51
N VAL A 111 -11.62 -5.74 11.94
CA VAL A 111 -12.93 -6.41 12.02
C VAL A 111 -12.89 -7.79 11.34
N LYS A 112 -12.31 -7.90 10.15
CA LYS A 112 -12.15 -9.18 9.44
C LYS A 112 -11.23 -10.16 10.19
N ALA A 113 -10.20 -9.68 10.85
CA ALA A 113 -9.33 -10.49 11.69
C ALA A 113 -10.08 -11.01 12.92
N LEU A 114 -10.86 -10.17 13.59
CA LEU A 114 -11.71 -10.56 14.72
C LEU A 114 -12.77 -11.58 14.30
N ALA A 115 -13.37 -11.42 13.12
CA ALA A 115 -14.38 -12.38 12.61
C ALA A 115 -13.80 -13.77 12.28
N LYS A 116 -12.48 -13.90 12.09
CA LYS A 116 -11.78 -15.19 11.92
C LYS A 116 -11.41 -15.84 13.23
N LEU A 117 -11.36 -15.09 14.32
CA LEU A 117 -11.13 -15.61 15.65
C LEU A 117 -12.47 -16.16 16.17
N GLN A 118 -12.49 -17.42 16.60
CA GLN A 118 -13.59 -17.91 17.40
C GLN A 118 -13.60 -17.09 18.70
N ASP A 119 -14.78 -16.63 19.08
CA ASP A 119 -14.97 -15.97 20.38
C ASP A 119 -14.38 -16.92 21.47
N PRO A 120 -13.33 -16.49 22.20
CA PRO A 120 -12.81 -17.36 23.24
C PRO A 120 -13.97 -17.64 24.19
N ASP A 121 -14.38 -18.92 24.30
CA ASP A 121 -15.40 -19.37 25.22
C ASP A 121 -14.93 -19.03 26.65
N THR A 122 -15.15 -17.77 27.01
CA THR A 122 -14.92 -17.23 28.35
C THR A 122 -16.09 -17.56 29.26
N ALA A 123 -16.73 -18.72 29.05
CA ALA A 123 -17.52 -19.30 30.12
C ALA A 123 -16.60 -19.36 31.35
N SER A 124 -16.92 -18.51 32.31
CA SER A 124 -16.19 -18.21 33.55
C SER A 124 -15.74 -19.48 34.28
N ARG A 125 -14.80 -20.20 33.68
CA ARG A 125 -14.04 -21.21 34.38
C ARG A 125 -12.98 -20.52 35.20
N ARG A 126 -13.30 -20.18 36.43
CA ARG A 126 -12.29 -19.85 37.43
C ARG A 126 -11.19 -20.91 37.34
N PHE A 127 -10.02 -20.48 36.85
CA PHE A 127 -8.85 -21.35 36.85
C PHE A 127 -8.64 -21.83 38.30
N ARG A 128 -8.81 -23.11 38.53
CA ARG A 128 -8.43 -23.77 39.76
C ARG A 128 -7.12 -24.45 39.49
N ALA A 129 -6.04 -23.93 40.08
CA ALA A 129 -4.76 -24.58 40.02
C ALA A 129 -4.90 -26.01 40.57
N SER A 130 -4.29 -26.98 39.89
CA SER A 130 -4.24 -28.35 40.41
C SER A 130 -3.43 -28.37 41.72
N ASP A 131 -3.78 -29.22 42.65
CA ASP A 131 -3.09 -29.34 43.94
C ASP A 131 -1.58 -29.56 43.76
N SER A 132 -1.17 -30.30 42.73
CA SER A 132 0.24 -30.51 42.37
C SER A 132 0.96 -29.22 41.99
N LEU A 133 0.28 -28.27 41.32
CA LEU A 133 0.84 -26.96 40.99
C LEU A 133 0.99 -26.08 42.24
N LEU A 134 0.03 -26.16 43.15
CA LEU A 134 0.07 -25.43 44.41
C LEU A 134 1.17 -25.95 45.34
N GLU A 135 1.40 -27.29 45.38
CA GLU A 135 2.50 -27.89 46.13
C GLU A 135 3.87 -27.51 45.56
N PHE A 136 4.00 -27.52 44.21
CA PHE A 136 5.23 -27.05 43.55
C PHE A 136 5.54 -25.58 43.89
N LEU A 137 4.56 -24.71 43.85
CA LEU A 137 4.74 -23.28 44.18
C LEU A 137 5.04 -23.05 45.67
N LYS A 138 4.63 -23.92 46.57
CA LYS A 138 4.96 -23.84 47.99
C LYS A 138 6.36 -24.39 48.30
N SER A 139 6.95 -25.17 47.39
CA SER A 139 8.30 -25.72 47.52
C SER A 139 9.41 -24.81 46.97
N LEU A 140 9.06 -23.70 46.34
CA LEU A 140 9.96 -22.66 45.90
C LEU A 140 10.22 -21.63 46.98
#